data_8626bfb2338a383dad6ccbaaa3c463fe
#
_entry.id   8626bfb2338a383dad6ccbaaa3c463fe
#
_cell.length_a   1.000
_cell.length_b   1.000
_cell.length_c   1.000
_cell.angle_alpha   90.00
_cell.angle_beta   90.00
_cell.angle_gamma   90.00
#
_symmetry.space_group_name_H-M   'P 1'
#
loop_
_entity.id
_entity.type
_entity.pdbx_description
1 polymer ?
#
loop_
_entity_poly.entity_id
_entity_poly.type
_entity_poly.pdbx_seq_one_letter_code
_entity_poly.pdbx_strand_id
1 'polypeptide(L)'
;MSTVLLRTLAVAALLAPGASAGQDRPRPNLLVCIADDASARFVGAMGCRWVRTPHFDRVAREGLLFARAYTPNAKCAPSRACLLTGRNSWQLEAAANHVPYFPEKFKTYPEALAERGWHVGVTGKGWAPGTAVSGGKPRALAGKPYDAARLKPPASGISSNDYAANFKAFLEDNPGEKPWCFWYGALE
;
A
#
# COMPACT_ATOMS: atom_id res chain seq x y z
N MET A 1 -15.31 -79.66 -10.67
CA MET A 1 -15.58 -78.40 -11.45
C MET A 1 -16.18 -77.41 -10.50
N SER A 2 -15.37 -76.46 -9.97
CA SER A 2 -15.83 -75.48 -9.04
C SER A 2 -15.59 -74.11 -9.66
N THR A 3 -16.68 -73.43 -9.93
CA THR A 3 -16.68 -72.04 -10.50
C THR A 3 -16.50 -71.03 -9.41
N VAL A 4 -15.39 -70.30 -9.43
CA VAL A 4 -15.10 -69.17 -8.53
C VAL A 4 -15.68 -67.90 -9.16
N LEU A 5 -16.69 -67.35 -8.49
CA LEU A 5 -17.31 -66.06 -8.87
C LEU A 5 -16.50 -64.92 -8.28
N LEU A 6 -15.79 -64.17 -9.13
CA LEU A 6 -15.07 -62.96 -8.75
C LEU A 6 -16.06 -61.78 -8.65
N ARG A 7 -16.36 -61.29 -7.43
CA ARG A 7 -17.16 -60.07 -7.22
C ARG A 7 -16.21 -58.88 -7.21
N THR A 8 -16.23 -58.09 -8.27
CA THR A 8 -15.58 -56.79 -8.37
C THR A 8 -16.43 -55.74 -7.60
N LEU A 9 -15.94 -55.28 -6.46
CA LEU A 9 -16.51 -54.10 -5.79
C LEU A 9 -15.95 -52.86 -6.48
N ALA A 10 -16.86 -52.12 -7.16
CA ALA A 10 -16.56 -50.77 -7.65
C ALA A 10 -16.77 -49.79 -6.51
N VAL A 11 -15.69 -49.21 -5.96
CA VAL A 11 -15.73 -48.09 -5.01
C VAL A 11 -15.85 -46.82 -5.84
N ALA A 12 -17.07 -46.28 -5.97
CA ALA A 12 -17.30 -44.97 -6.51
C ALA A 12 -16.93 -43.92 -5.44
N ALA A 13 -15.74 -43.35 -5.54
CA ALA A 13 -15.38 -42.17 -4.73
C ALA A 13 -16.18 -40.98 -5.22
N LEU A 14 -17.19 -40.58 -4.45
CA LEU A 14 -17.89 -39.30 -4.59
C LEU A 14 -16.91 -38.17 -4.26
N LEU A 15 -16.25 -37.60 -5.28
CA LEU A 15 -15.59 -36.31 -5.21
C LEU A 15 -16.68 -35.23 -5.16
N ALA A 16 -17.18 -34.94 -3.97
CA ALA A 16 -17.93 -33.72 -3.76
C ALA A 16 -16.98 -32.54 -4.05
N PRO A 17 -17.32 -31.62 -4.96
CA PRO A 17 -16.58 -30.37 -5.06
C PRO A 17 -16.78 -29.65 -3.72
N GLY A 18 -15.73 -29.63 -2.91
CA GLY A 18 -15.69 -28.80 -1.71
C GLY A 18 -15.86 -27.37 -2.17
N ALA A 19 -17.08 -26.84 -2.04
CA ALA A 19 -17.33 -25.42 -2.10
C ALA A 19 -16.48 -24.82 -0.99
N SER A 20 -15.32 -24.30 -1.34
CA SER A 20 -14.57 -23.39 -0.48
C SER A 20 -15.48 -22.18 -0.28
N ALA A 21 -16.33 -22.26 0.74
CA ALA A 21 -17.00 -21.09 1.28
C ALA A 21 -15.86 -20.19 1.73
N GLY A 22 -15.50 -19.24 0.87
CA GLY A 22 -14.62 -18.13 1.23
C GLY A 22 -15.27 -17.52 2.46
N GLN A 23 -14.71 -17.83 3.64
CA GLN A 23 -15.13 -17.18 4.87
C GLN A 23 -15.11 -15.67 4.57
N ASP A 24 -16.24 -15.02 4.81
CA ASP A 24 -16.40 -13.57 4.70
C ASP A 24 -15.57 -12.93 5.83
N ARG A 25 -14.23 -13.02 5.68
CA ARG A 25 -13.30 -12.39 6.61
C ARG A 25 -13.45 -10.89 6.41
N PRO A 26 -13.66 -10.15 7.49
CA PRO A 26 -13.71 -8.69 7.37
C PRO A 26 -12.45 -8.21 6.69
N ARG A 27 -12.62 -7.43 5.63
CA ARG A 27 -11.49 -6.87 4.86
C ARG A 27 -10.75 -5.88 5.76
N PRO A 28 -9.44 -6.04 5.99
CA PRO A 28 -8.71 -5.16 6.90
C PRO A 28 -8.54 -3.77 6.30
N ASN A 29 -8.53 -2.75 7.14
CA ASN A 29 -8.09 -1.42 6.74
C ASN A 29 -6.56 -1.41 6.55
N LEU A 30 -6.07 -0.61 5.60
CA LEU A 30 -4.66 -0.48 5.25
C LEU A 30 -4.19 0.95 5.46
N LEU A 31 -3.24 1.16 6.35
CA LEU A 31 -2.52 2.42 6.50
C LEU A 31 -1.07 2.23 6.06
N VAL A 32 -0.68 2.92 4.99
CA VAL A 32 0.68 2.88 4.46
C VAL A 32 1.36 4.20 4.79
N CYS A 33 2.37 4.16 5.66
CA CYS A 33 3.12 5.35 6.08
C CYS A 33 4.52 5.31 5.47
N ILE A 34 4.88 6.35 4.71
CA ILE A 34 6.19 6.46 4.07
C ILE A 34 6.77 7.83 4.40
N ALA A 35 7.90 7.86 5.09
CA ALA A 35 8.71 9.05 5.25
C ALA A 35 9.62 9.21 4.02
N ASP A 36 9.66 10.42 3.46
CA ASP A 36 10.53 10.72 2.31
C ASP A 36 11.97 10.95 2.79
N ASP A 37 12.92 10.38 2.09
CA ASP A 37 14.36 10.49 2.35
C ASP A 37 14.81 10.16 3.79
N ALA A 38 13.98 9.45 4.57
CA ALA A 38 14.31 9.07 5.93
C ALA A 38 15.32 7.92 5.99
N SER A 39 16.34 8.09 6.82
CA SER A 39 17.31 7.03 7.10
C SER A 39 16.88 6.19 8.30
N ALA A 40 17.05 4.86 8.21
CA ALA A 40 16.84 3.96 9.33
C ALA A 40 17.68 4.32 10.57
N ARG A 41 18.79 5.04 10.41
CA ARG A 41 19.63 5.54 11.51
C ARG A 41 18.93 6.53 12.42
N PHE A 42 17.83 7.13 12.00
CA PHE A 42 17.05 8.11 12.75
C PHE A 42 15.78 7.52 13.37
N VAL A 43 15.72 6.22 13.57
CA VAL A 43 14.57 5.51 14.15
C VAL A 43 15.00 4.83 15.45
N GLY A 44 14.26 5.04 16.55
CA GLY A 44 14.55 4.48 17.88
C GLY A 44 14.63 2.96 17.85
N ALA A 45 13.66 2.28 17.27
CA ALA A 45 13.64 0.83 17.12
C ALA A 45 14.83 0.26 16.31
N MET A 46 15.50 1.10 15.53
CA MET A 46 16.72 0.76 14.78
C MET A 46 18.01 1.14 15.53
N GLY A 47 17.91 1.55 16.80
CA GLY A 47 19.05 1.85 17.67
C GLY A 47 19.42 3.33 17.79
N CYS A 48 18.64 4.24 17.25
CA CYS A 48 18.85 5.68 17.42
C CYS A 48 18.59 6.11 18.87
N ARG A 49 19.56 6.79 19.52
CA ARG A 49 19.44 7.22 20.92
C ARG A 49 19.05 8.70 21.08
N TRP A 50 19.13 9.48 20.03
CA TRP A 50 18.96 10.95 20.04
C TRP A 50 17.77 11.44 19.23
N VAL A 51 17.13 10.59 18.45
CA VAL A 51 15.81 10.85 17.86
C VAL A 51 14.75 9.99 18.56
N ARG A 52 13.62 10.58 18.89
CA ARG A 52 12.51 9.89 19.55
C ARG A 52 11.41 9.57 18.52
N THR A 53 11.14 8.31 18.29
CA THR A 53 10.12 7.81 17.35
C THR A 53 9.11 6.90 18.05
N PRO A 54 8.37 7.38 19.09
CA PRO A 54 7.60 6.52 19.99
C PRO A 54 6.51 5.73 19.27
N HIS A 55 5.87 6.29 18.27
CA HIS A 55 4.81 5.61 17.52
C HIS A 55 5.36 4.55 16.56
N PHE A 56 6.47 4.84 15.88
CA PHE A 56 7.18 3.86 15.07
C PHE A 56 7.69 2.70 15.95
N ASP A 57 8.30 3.03 17.08
CA ASP A 57 8.85 2.05 18.02
C ASP A 57 7.74 1.14 18.59
N ARG A 58 6.53 1.68 18.80
CA ARG A 58 5.37 0.91 19.20
C ARG A 58 4.97 -0.07 18.10
N VAL A 59 4.84 0.37 16.86
CA VAL A 59 4.49 -0.50 15.72
C VAL A 59 5.56 -1.59 15.53
N ALA A 60 6.84 -1.24 15.66
CA ALA A 60 7.94 -2.20 15.57
C ALA A 60 7.89 -3.28 16.68
N ARG A 61 7.47 -2.90 17.90
CA ARG A 61 7.34 -3.81 19.03
C ARG A 61 6.10 -4.71 18.95
N GLU A 62 4.99 -4.17 18.45
CA GLU A 62 3.70 -4.86 18.39
C GLU A 62 3.52 -5.64 17.08
N GLY A 63 4.35 -5.39 16.07
CA GLY A 63 4.30 -5.98 14.73
C GLY A 63 5.60 -6.67 14.35
N LEU A 64 5.97 -6.54 13.07
CA LEU A 64 7.20 -7.10 12.49
C LEU A 64 8.15 -5.97 12.09
N LEU A 65 9.36 -5.96 12.62
CA LEU A 65 10.43 -5.05 12.22
C LEU A 65 11.37 -5.72 11.21
N PHE A 66 11.39 -5.22 9.99
CA PHE A 66 12.31 -5.67 8.95
C PHE A 66 13.58 -4.83 8.98
N ALA A 67 14.59 -5.28 9.74
CA ALA A 67 15.85 -4.57 9.87
C ALA A 67 16.71 -4.54 8.59
N ARG A 68 16.39 -5.36 7.61
CA ARG A 68 17.09 -5.48 6.32
C ARG A 68 16.11 -5.44 5.15
N ALA A 69 15.32 -4.37 5.10
CA ALA A 69 14.45 -4.08 3.96
C ALA A 69 15.20 -3.20 2.94
N TYR A 70 15.11 -3.56 1.67
CA TYR A 70 15.78 -2.86 0.58
C TYR A 70 14.77 -2.43 -0.48
N THR A 71 14.91 -1.20 -0.96
CA THR A 71 14.14 -0.75 -2.11
C THR A 71 14.83 -1.16 -3.41
N PRO A 72 14.09 -1.56 -4.45
CA PRO A 72 14.68 -1.88 -5.76
C PRO A 72 15.34 -0.69 -6.45
N ASN A 73 15.00 0.54 -6.05
CA ASN A 73 15.55 1.77 -6.61
C ASN A 73 15.49 2.88 -5.54
N ALA A 74 16.63 3.44 -5.18
CA ALA A 74 16.79 4.42 -4.11
C ALA A 74 16.49 5.87 -4.53
N LYS A 75 15.42 6.11 -5.27
CA LYS A 75 14.93 7.43 -5.72
C LYS A 75 13.42 7.52 -5.47
N CYS A 76 12.90 8.73 -5.21
CA CYS A 76 11.49 8.99 -4.88
C CYS A 76 10.49 8.30 -5.83
N ALA A 77 10.39 8.78 -7.06
CA ALA A 77 9.40 8.29 -8.03
C ALA A 77 9.56 6.79 -8.37
N PRO A 78 10.74 6.27 -8.72
CA PRO A 78 10.88 4.86 -9.07
C PRO A 78 10.70 3.91 -7.87
N SER A 79 11.14 4.28 -6.67
CA SER A 79 10.87 3.49 -5.46
C SER A 79 9.36 3.40 -5.18
N ARG A 80 8.67 4.55 -5.26
CA ARG A 80 7.21 4.60 -5.07
C ARG A 80 6.46 3.87 -6.17
N ALA A 81 6.94 3.90 -7.41
CA ALA A 81 6.38 3.10 -8.51
C ALA A 81 6.49 1.60 -8.22
N CYS A 82 7.64 1.13 -7.70
CA CYS A 82 7.80 -0.26 -7.28
C CYS A 82 6.83 -0.66 -6.17
N LEU A 83 6.69 0.19 -5.14
CA LEU A 83 5.75 -0.05 -4.03
C LEU A 83 4.29 -0.10 -4.51
N LEU A 84 3.90 0.85 -5.37
CA LEU A 84 2.53 0.94 -5.87
C LEU A 84 2.13 -0.20 -6.81
N THR A 85 3.10 -0.80 -7.51
CA THR A 85 2.81 -1.83 -8.52
C THR A 85 3.21 -3.25 -8.11
N GLY A 86 4.02 -3.39 -7.05
CA GLY A 86 4.64 -4.66 -6.66
C GLY A 86 5.67 -5.17 -7.68
N ARG A 87 6.20 -4.29 -8.54
CA ARG A 87 7.16 -4.64 -9.61
C ARG A 87 8.53 -4.07 -9.31
N ASN A 88 9.57 -4.73 -9.80
CA ASN A 88 10.91 -4.15 -9.80
C ASN A 88 11.02 -3.00 -10.81
N SER A 89 11.93 -2.03 -10.55
CA SER A 89 12.06 -0.82 -11.36
C SER A 89 12.34 -1.12 -12.85
N TRP A 90 13.15 -2.12 -13.16
CA TRP A 90 13.45 -2.53 -14.54
C TRP A 90 12.24 -3.07 -15.33
N GLN A 91 11.12 -3.39 -14.64
CA GLN A 91 9.87 -3.82 -15.26
C GLN A 91 8.92 -2.65 -15.53
N LEU A 92 9.26 -1.43 -15.11
CA LEU A 92 8.36 -0.28 -15.07
C LEU A 92 8.65 0.77 -16.15
N GLU A 93 9.55 0.47 -17.08
CA GLU A 93 9.87 1.34 -18.23
C GLU A 93 10.24 2.77 -17.77
N ALA A 94 9.55 3.80 -18.29
CA ALA A 94 9.79 5.19 -17.93
C ALA A 94 9.63 5.46 -16.43
N ALA A 95 8.73 4.75 -15.74
CA ALA A 95 8.53 4.91 -14.29
C ALA A 95 9.72 4.43 -13.43
N ALA A 96 10.72 3.78 -14.04
CA ALA A 96 11.99 3.45 -13.40
C ALA A 96 12.93 4.65 -13.21
N ASN A 97 12.60 5.82 -13.73
CA ASN A 97 13.42 7.03 -13.66
C ASN A 97 12.88 8.04 -12.64
N HIS A 98 13.67 9.07 -12.37
CA HIS A 98 13.26 10.21 -11.55
C HIS A 98 12.67 11.32 -12.46
N VAL A 99 11.57 11.94 -12.03
CA VAL A 99 10.76 12.87 -12.84
C VAL A 99 10.24 12.23 -14.15
N PRO A 100 9.68 11.02 -14.09
CA PRO A 100 9.28 10.30 -15.28
C PRO A 100 7.84 10.55 -15.67
N TYR A 101 7.45 9.95 -16.80
CA TYR A 101 6.08 9.59 -17.11
C TYR A 101 5.75 8.21 -16.51
N PHE A 102 4.58 8.08 -15.88
CA PHE A 102 4.10 6.79 -15.39
C PHE A 102 3.26 6.10 -16.48
N PRO A 103 3.72 4.97 -17.06
CA PRO A 103 2.99 4.32 -18.15
C PRO A 103 1.59 3.88 -17.73
N GLU A 104 0.61 4.18 -18.56
CA GLU A 104 -0.82 3.95 -18.27
C GLU A 104 -1.15 2.46 -18.04
N LYS A 105 -0.44 1.57 -18.72
CA LYS A 105 -0.64 0.12 -18.63
C LYS A 105 -0.35 -0.49 -17.24
N PHE A 106 0.42 0.19 -16.40
CA PHE A 106 0.72 -0.31 -15.06
C PHE A 106 -0.35 0.17 -14.07
N LYS A 107 -1.17 -0.77 -13.62
CA LYS A 107 -2.14 -0.53 -12.56
C LYS A 107 -1.45 -0.55 -11.20
N THR A 108 -1.82 0.38 -10.33
CA THR A 108 -1.36 0.41 -8.94
C THR A 108 -2.31 -0.37 -8.03
N TYR A 109 -1.81 -0.83 -6.86
CA TYR A 109 -2.66 -1.54 -5.90
C TYR A 109 -3.78 -0.65 -5.32
N PRO A 110 -3.58 0.66 -5.07
CA PRO A 110 -4.68 1.54 -4.65
C PRO A 110 -5.81 1.61 -5.68
N GLU A 111 -5.48 1.70 -6.97
CA GLU A 111 -6.48 1.65 -8.04
C GLU A 111 -7.23 0.32 -8.05
N ALA A 112 -6.51 -0.79 -7.91
CA ALA A 112 -7.12 -2.12 -7.87
C ALA A 112 -8.03 -2.33 -6.64
N LEU A 113 -7.70 -1.69 -5.51
CA LEU A 113 -8.55 -1.69 -4.31
C LEU A 113 -9.79 -0.83 -4.51
N ALA A 114 -9.65 0.37 -5.09
CA ALA A 114 -10.78 1.24 -5.41
C ALA A 114 -11.79 0.56 -6.33
N GLU A 115 -11.34 -0.15 -7.36
CA GLU A 115 -12.19 -0.95 -8.25
C GLU A 115 -12.96 -2.07 -7.52
N ARG A 116 -12.43 -2.53 -6.38
CA ARG A 116 -13.08 -3.53 -5.52
C ARG A 116 -13.92 -2.92 -4.40
N GLY A 117 -14.21 -1.63 -4.49
CA GLY A 117 -15.10 -0.93 -3.57
C GLY A 117 -14.45 -0.46 -2.27
N TRP A 118 -13.12 -0.42 -2.19
CA TRP A 118 -12.42 0.18 -1.06
C TRP A 118 -12.48 1.70 -1.15
N HIS A 119 -12.54 2.36 0.02
CA HIS A 119 -12.30 3.79 0.11
C HIS A 119 -10.79 4.05 0.11
N VAL A 120 -10.28 4.80 -0.87
CA VAL A 120 -8.83 4.95 -1.08
C VAL A 120 -8.45 6.42 -1.12
N GLY A 121 -7.45 6.80 -0.30
CA GLY A 121 -7.00 8.17 -0.23
C GLY A 121 -5.51 8.31 0.07
N VAL A 122 -5.01 9.53 -0.11
CA VAL A 122 -3.61 9.90 0.10
C VAL A 122 -3.51 11.29 0.71
N THR A 123 -2.54 11.50 1.60
CA THR A 123 -2.10 12.84 2.02
C THR A 123 -0.59 12.98 1.83
N GLY A 124 -0.15 14.17 1.42
CA GLY A 124 1.25 14.45 1.12
C GLY A 124 1.74 13.75 -0.15
N LYS A 125 2.93 13.17 -0.10
CA LYS A 125 3.58 12.59 -1.27
C LYS A 125 3.14 11.17 -1.55
N GLY A 126 2.22 11.01 -2.49
CA GLY A 126 1.84 9.71 -3.06
C GLY A 126 2.93 9.18 -4.01
N TRP A 127 2.78 9.41 -5.32
CA TRP A 127 3.82 9.17 -6.32
C TRP A 127 4.28 10.51 -6.91
N ALA A 128 5.55 10.81 -6.74
CA ALA A 128 6.19 12.03 -7.25
C ALA A 128 7.72 11.90 -7.16
N PRO A 129 8.48 12.76 -7.89
CA PRO A 129 8.03 13.69 -8.93
C PRO A 129 7.79 12.97 -10.25
N GLY A 130 6.92 13.52 -11.09
CA GLY A 130 6.65 12.99 -12.41
C GLY A 130 5.23 13.29 -12.88
N THR A 131 4.86 12.73 -14.04
CA THR A 131 3.55 12.90 -14.65
C THR A 131 2.84 11.56 -14.82
N ALA A 132 1.62 11.45 -14.31
CA ALA A 132 0.75 10.30 -14.50
C ALA A 132 -0.59 10.77 -15.07
N VAL A 133 -0.95 10.27 -16.24
CA VAL A 133 -2.21 10.62 -16.92
C VAL A 133 -2.85 9.35 -17.49
N SER A 134 -4.17 9.38 -17.62
CA SER A 134 -4.96 8.38 -18.33
C SER A 134 -6.08 9.08 -19.08
N GLY A 135 -6.21 8.80 -20.37
CA GLY A 135 -7.18 9.50 -21.23
C GLY A 135 -7.04 11.02 -21.19
N GLY A 136 -5.82 11.55 -21.07
CA GLY A 136 -5.53 12.99 -20.99
C GLY A 136 -5.83 13.65 -19.63
N LYS A 137 -6.25 12.90 -18.60
CA LYS A 137 -6.56 13.42 -17.27
C LYS A 137 -5.51 12.98 -16.25
N PRO A 138 -5.22 13.80 -15.21
CA PRO A 138 -4.36 13.39 -14.11
C PRO A 138 -4.85 12.09 -13.46
N ARG A 139 -3.92 11.18 -13.18
CA ARG A 139 -4.18 9.87 -12.60
C ARG A 139 -3.75 9.84 -11.13
N ALA A 140 -4.66 9.49 -10.24
CA ALA A 140 -4.44 9.44 -8.81
C ALA A 140 -3.87 8.07 -8.38
N LEU A 141 -2.57 7.84 -8.63
CA LEU A 141 -1.91 6.54 -8.46
C LEU A 141 -1.98 5.98 -7.02
N ALA A 142 -2.03 6.86 -6.01
CA ALA A 142 -2.10 6.49 -4.59
C ALA A 142 -3.49 6.72 -3.97
N GLY A 143 -4.47 7.16 -4.77
CA GLY A 143 -5.83 7.46 -4.32
C GLY A 143 -6.20 8.95 -4.37
N LYS A 144 -7.44 9.26 -3.95
CA LYS A 144 -7.94 10.65 -3.86
C LYS A 144 -7.09 11.47 -2.88
N PRO A 145 -6.61 12.67 -3.26
CA PRO A 145 -5.82 13.51 -2.37
C PRO A 145 -6.68 14.14 -1.26
N TYR A 146 -6.13 14.16 -0.04
CA TYR A 146 -6.64 14.81 1.15
C TYR A 146 -5.55 15.72 1.70
N ASP A 147 -5.42 16.94 1.17
CA ASP A 147 -4.36 17.89 1.48
C ASP A 147 -4.90 19.30 1.78
N ALA A 148 -6.21 19.41 2.07
CA ALA A 148 -6.85 20.70 2.30
C ALA A 148 -6.51 21.30 3.67
N ALA A 149 -6.38 20.46 4.69
CA ALA A 149 -6.05 20.91 6.04
C ALA A 149 -4.57 21.32 6.13
N ARG A 150 -4.33 22.50 6.69
CA ARG A 150 -3.00 23.10 6.84
C ARG A 150 -2.81 23.60 8.26
N LEU A 151 -1.58 23.57 8.73
CA LEU A 151 -1.17 24.13 10.01
C LEU A 151 0.06 25.05 9.82
N LYS A 152 0.33 25.88 10.82
CA LYS A 152 1.57 26.64 10.86
C LYS A 152 2.71 25.67 11.21
N PRO A 153 3.71 25.51 10.35
CA PRO A 153 4.82 24.60 10.66
C PRO A 153 5.64 25.14 11.84
N PRO A 154 6.19 24.25 12.68
CA PRO A 154 6.97 24.65 13.85
C PRO A 154 8.31 25.29 13.48
N ALA A 155 8.83 25.01 12.31
CA ALA A 155 10.11 25.54 11.81
C ALA A 155 10.11 25.62 10.28
N SER A 156 11.06 26.37 9.74
CA SER A 156 11.33 26.40 8.29
C SER A 156 11.77 25.00 7.81
N GLY A 157 11.32 24.60 6.64
CA GLY A 157 11.60 23.28 6.06
C GLY A 157 10.63 22.19 6.48
N ILE A 158 9.78 22.41 7.47
CA ILE A 158 8.71 21.50 7.84
C ILE A 158 7.44 21.82 7.00
N SER A 159 6.76 20.79 6.52
CA SER A 159 5.53 20.93 5.77
C SER A 159 4.43 21.61 6.58
N SER A 160 3.61 22.44 5.91
CA SER A 160 2.37 22.97 6.51
C SER A 160 1.21 21.98 6.43
N ASN A 161 1.39 20.80 5.91
CA ASN A 161 0.32 19.82 5.75
C ASN A 161 -0.13 19.28 7.12
N ASP A 162 -1.40 19.44 7.46
CA ASP A 162 -1.97 18.81 8.65
C ASP A 162 -2.39 17.38 8.31
N TYR A 163 -1.43 16.47 8.38
CA TYR A 163 -1.65 15.07 8.03
C TYR A 163 -2.72 14.40 8.89
N ALA A 164 -2.83 14.77 10.18
CA ALA A 164 -3.80 14.18 11.07
C ALA A 164 -5.23 14.65 10.72
N ALA A 165 -5.43 15.95 10.49
CA ALA A 165 -6.72 16.48 10.06
C ALA A 165 -7.12 15.97 8.67
N ASN A 166 -6.19 15.81 7.75
CA ASN A 166 -6.41 15.24 6.43
C ASN A 166 -6.80 13.75 6.50
N PHE A 167 -6.17 13.00 7.38
CA PHE A 167 -6.57 11.60 7.62
C PHE A 167 -7.96 11.51 8.27
N LYS A 168 -8.28 12.40 9.21
CA LYS A 168 -9.61 12.50 9.80
C LYS A 168 -10.67 12.79 8.73
N ALA A 169 -10.42 13.78 7.86
CA ALA A 169 -11.33 14.10 6.75
C ALA A 169 -11.53 12.91 5.80
N PHE A 170 -10.47 12.12 5.55
CA PHE A 170 -10.60 10.89 4.78
C PHE A 170 -11.51 9.85 5.45
N LEU A 171 -11.40 9.67 6.76
CA LEU A 171 -12.25 8.73 7.50
C LEU A 171 -13.71 9.20 7.53
N GLU A 172 -13.95 10.49 7.67
CA GLU A 172 -15.29 11.10 7.65
C GLU A 172 -15.94 11.02 6.26
N ASP A 173 -15.15 11.04 5.18
CA ASP A 173 -15.62 10.89 3.78
C ASP A 173 -15.82 9.42 3.37
N ASN A 174 -15.64 8.46 4.29
CA ASN A 174 -15.80 7.03 3.98
C ASN A 174 -17.30 6.65 3.99
N PRO A 175 -17.95 6.45 2.83
CA PRO A 175 -19.36 6.15 2.76
C PRO A 175 -19.64 4.70 3.18
N GLY A 176 -20.50 4.52 4.18
CA GLY A 176 -21.02 3.22 4.57
C GLY A 176 -19.97 2.27 5.15
N GLU A 177 -18.98 2.81 5.86
CA GLU A 177 -17.96 2.02 6.57
C GLU A 177 -17.23 1.00 5.68
N LYS A 178 -16.92 1.38 4.44
CA LYS A 178 -16.15 0.53 3.54
C LYS A 178 -14.75 0.24 4.10
N PRO A 179 -14.16 -0.90 3.79
CA PRO A 179 -12.74 -1.10 4.04
C PRO A 179 -11.96 -0.01 3.32
N TRP A 180 -10.90 0.49 3.95
CA TRP A 180 -10.18 1.63 3.40
C TRP A 180 -8.68 1.36 3.29
N CYS A 181 -8.07 2.09 2.34
CA CYS A 181 -6.63 2.15 2.16
C CYS A 181 -6.20 3.63 2.14
N PHE A 182 -5.35 4.02 3.06
CA PHE A 182 -4.82 5.37 3.13
C PHE A 182 -3.31 5.40 3.05
N TRP A 183 -2.80 6.25 2.17
CA TRP A 183 -1.37 6.49 2.00
C TRP A 183 -0.99 7.80 2.69
N TYR A 184 -0.17 7.70 3.71
CA TYR A 184 0.45 8.83 4.39
C TYR A 184 1.88 8.99 3.89
N GLY A 185 2.14 10.05 3.14
CA GLY A 185 3.46 10.36 2.59
C GLY A 185 4.02 11.63 3.21
N ALA A 186 4.74 11.52 4.32
CA ALA A 186 5.41 12.65 4.93
C ALA A 186 6.47 13.25 3.99
N LEU A 187 6.66 14.57 4.06
CA LEU A 187 7.58 15.35 3.21
C LEU A 187 8.74 15.95 4.02
N GLU A 188 8.82 15.64 5.30
CA GLU A 188 9.84 16.11 6.26
C GLU A 188 11.05 15.19 6.31
#